data_67bba5f373b107ccf4ae645b5387328a
#
_entry.id   67bba5f373b107ccf4ae645b5387328a
#
_cell.length_a   1.000
_cell.length_b   1.000
_cell.length_c   1.000
_cell.angle_alpha   90.00
_cell.angle_beta   90.00
_cell.angle_gamma   90.00
#
_symmetry.space_group_name_H-M   'P 1'
#
loop_
_entity.id
_entity.type
_entity.pdbx_description
1 polymer ?
#
loop_
_entity_poly.entity_id
_entity_poly.type
_entity_poly.pdbx_seq_one_letter_code
_entity_poly.pdbx_strand_id
1 'polypeptide(L)'
;MAIESTKAYRQLKKSLLESLEARGLVEDVYRDKVAEYMTLWVQLRELQADVRTRGVAVMDERRGMLVENRSVSLATQVSKQMLSIYTALGFVPQNGKGRPCGIDDCDL
;
A
#
# COMPACT_ATOMS: atom_id res chain seq x y z
N MET A 1 -3.38 4.09 19.48
CA MET A 1 -4.58 3.93 18.65
C MET A 1 -4.26 3.01 17.46
N ALA A 2 -5.15 2.08 17.19
CA ALA A 2 -4.92 1.15 16.09
C ALA A 2 -5.10 1.84 14.74
N ILE A 3 -4.28 1.47 13.77
CA ILE A 3 -4.36 2.05 12.43
C ILE A 3 -5.71 1.72 11.78
N GLU A 4 -6.24 0.53 12.05
CA GLU A 4 -7.51 0.10 11.49
C GLU A 4 -8.69 0.97 11.92
N SER A 5 -8.56 1.71 13.03
CA SER A 5 -9.65 2.56 13.50
C SER A 5 -9.50 4.00 13.03
N THR A 6 -8.50 4.30 12.23
CA THR A 6 -8.31 5.67 11.74
C THR A 6 -9.33 5.99 10.64
N LYS A 7 -9.60 7.28 10.51
CA LYS A 7 -10.49 7.77 9.47
C LYS A 7 -9.97 7.42 8.09
N ALA A 8 -8.64 7.53 7.90
CA ALA A 8 -8.03 7.24 6.60
C ALA A 8 -8.26 5.79 6.18
N TYR A 9 -8.11 4.86 7.12
CA TYR A 9 -8.34 3.44 6.85
C TYR A 9 -9.79 3.22 6.40
N ARG A 10 -10.74 3.74 7.16
CA ARG A 10 -12.15 3.53 6.87
C ARG A 10 -12.57 4.16 5.54
N GLN A 11 -12.05 5.36 5.24
CA GLN A 11 -12.38 6.03 3.99
C GLN A 11 -11.82 5.29 2.78
N LEU A 12 -10.58 4.81 2.89
CA LEU A 12 -9.98 4.08 1.78
C LEU A 12 -10.72 2.78 1.51
N LYS A 13 -11.03 2.03 2.57
CA LYS A 13 -11.76 0.78 2.42
C LYS A 13 -13.13 1.00 1.78
N LYS A 14 -13.83 2.03 2.25
CA LYS A 14 -15.15 2.36 1.70
C LYS A 14 -15.04 2.74 0.22
N SER A 15 -14.05 3.54 -0.15
CA SER A 15 -13.87 3.95 -1.54
C SER A 15 -13.60 2.76 -2.45
N LEU A 16 -12.77 1.82 -1.99
CA LEU A 16 -12.48 0.63 -2.79
C LEU A 16 -13.73 -0.21 -3.01
N LEU A 17 -14.50 -0.42 -1.95
CA LEU A 17 -15.73 -1.22 -2.06
C LEU A 17 -16.76 -0.54 -2.94
N GLU A 18 -16.91 0.78 -2.82
CA GLU A 18 -17.87 1.51 -3.67
C GLU A 18 -17.45 1.47 -5.12
N SER A 19 -16.17 1.56 -5.42
CA SER A 19 -15.68 1.48 -6.79
C SER A 19 -15.96 0.11 -7.40
N LEU A 20 -15.83 -0.95 -6.62
CA LEU A 20 -16.14 -2.29 -7.10
C LEU A 20 -17.64 -2.46 -7.33
N GLU A 21 -18.46 -1.94 -6.42
CA GLU A 21 -19.92 -2.00 -6.57
C GLU A 21 -20.36 -1.28 -7.84
N ALA A 22 -19.76 -0.13 -8.11
CA ALA A 22 -20.12 0.65 -9.29
C ALA A 22 -19.82 -0.11 -10.58
N ARG A 23 -18.91 -1.08 -10.53
CA ARG A 23 -18.58 -1.92 -11.68
C ARG A 23 -19.26 -3.27 -11.65
N GLY A 24 -20.16 -3.48 -10.67
CA GLY A 24 -20.88 -4.73 -10.55
C GLY A 24 -20.10 -5.87 -9.93
N LEU A 25 -18.97 -5.59 -9.32
CA LEU A 25 -18.11 -6.61 -8.73
C LEU A 25 -18.43 -6.73 -7.24
N VAL A 26 -19.51 -7.42 -6.93
CA VAL A 26 -20.02 -7.48 -5.56
C VAL A 26 -19.85 -8.84 -4.89
N GLU A 27 -19.24 -9.81 -5.58
CA GLU A 27 -19.05 -11.12 -5.01
C GLU A 27 -18.05 -11.07 -3.84
N ASP A 28 -18.18 -12.06 -2.96
CA ASP A 28 -17.33 -12.13 -1.77
C ASP A 28 -15.84 -12.20 -2.09
N VAL A 29 -15.48 -12.76 -3.25
CA VAL A 29 -14.07 -12.86 -3.63
C VAL A 29 -13.45 -11.47 -3.79
N TYR A 30 -14.19 -10.50 -4.29
CA TYR A 30 -13.67 -9.15 -4.42
C TYR A 30 -13.56 -8.46 -3.08
N ARG A 31 -14.51 -8.69 -2.19
CA ARG A 31 -14.48 -8.14 -0.84
C ARG A 31 -13.30 -8.71 -0.06
N ASP A 32 -13.03 -10.00 -0.26
CA ASP A 32 -11.89 -10.64 0.39
C ASP A 32 -10.57 -10.02 -0.07
N LYS A 33 -10.45 -9.71 -1.35
CA LYS A 33 -9.25 -9.07 -1.87
C LYS A 33 -9.08 -7.66 -1.35
N VAL A 34 -10.18 -6.93 -1.16
CA VAL A 34 -10.11 -5.60 -0.55
C VAL A 34 -9.64 -5.72 0.90
N ALA A 35 -10.15 -6.72 1.64
CA ALA A 35 -9.71 -6.93 3.02
C ALA A 35 -8.22 -7.26 3.08
N GLU A 36 -7.72 -8.08 2.16
CA GLU A 36 -6.32 -8.41 2.08
C GLU A 36 -5.48 -7.17 1.77
N TYR A 37 -5.93 -6.36 0.81
CA TYR A 37 -5.27 -5.10 0.47
C TYR A 37 -5.18 -4.18 1.70
N MET A 38 -6.27 -4.08 2.47
CA MET A 38 -6.28 -3.22 3.64
C MET A 38 -5.38 -3.74 4.76
N THR A 39 -5.26 -5.06 4.89
CA THR A 39 -4.30 -5.65 5.83
C THR A 39 -2.87 -5.25 5.46
N LEU A 40 -2.53 -5.33 4.18
CA LEU A 40 -1.22 -4.90 3.70
C LEU A 40 -1.01 -3.41 3.90
N TRP A 41 -2.06 -2.61 3.70
CA TRP A 41 -1.99 -1.16 3.90
C TRP A 41 -1.61 -0.84 5.35
N VAL A 42 -2.21 -1.55 6.30
CA VAL A 42 -1.87 -1.36 7.72
C VAL A 42 -0.41 -1.73 7.96
N GLN A 43 0.04 -2.87 7.42
CA GLN A 43 1.42 -3.29 7.57
C GLN A 43 2.38 -2.25 6.99
N LEU A 44 2.05 -1.70 5.83
CA LEU A 44 2.89 -0.68 5.20
C LEU A 44 3.00 0.56 6.10
N ARG A 45 1.88 1.02 6.66
CA ARG A 45 1.91 2.18 7.56
C ARG A 45 2.76 1.93 8.79
N GLU A 46 2.68 0.72 9.34
CA GLU A 46 3.49 0.35 10.50
C GLU A 46 4.98 0.31 10.16
N LEU A 47 5.31 -0.25 8.99
CA LEU A 47 6.70 -0.30 8.56
C LEU A 47 7.25 1.10 8.29
N GLN A 48 6.45 1.97 7.68
CA GLN A 48 6.85 3.34 7.44
C GLN A 48 7.05 4.10 8.73
N ALA A 49 6.21 3.85 9.74
CA ALA A 49 6.37 4.47 11.04
C ALA A 49 7.66 4.00 11.71
N ASP A 50 7.99 2.73 11.57
CA ASP A 50 9.24 2.19 12.11
C ASP A 50 10.45 2.86 11.47
N VAL A 51 10.43 3.04 10.15
CA VAL A 51 11.53 3.70 9.45
C VAL A 51 11.67 5.15 9.93
N ARG A 52 10.56 5.85 10.13
CA ARG A 52 10.61 7.22 10.64
C ARG A 52 11.21 7.28 12.05
N THR A 53 10.90 6.27 12.86
CA THR A 53 11.37 6.25 14.26
C THR A 53 12.81 5.81 14.37
N ARG A 54 13.18 4.72 13.69
CA ARG A 54 14.53 4.15 13.83
C ARG A 54 15.48 4.55 12.71
N GLY A 55 14.97 5.14 11.62
CA GLY A 55 15.78 5.52 10.47
C GLY A 55 15.98 4.38 9.50
N VAL A 56 16.63 4.68 8.38
CA VAL A 56 16.87 3.70 7.32
C VAL A 56 18.03 2.75 7.66
N ALA A 57 18.87 3.11 8.63
CA ALA A 57 19.96 2.27 9.10
C ALA A 57 19.86 2.14 10.61
N VAL A 58 20.12 0.95 11.12
CA VAL A 58 20.07 0.69 12.56
C VAL A 58 21.36 0.00 12.98
N MET A 59 21.70 0.15 14.26
CA MET A 59 22.92 -0.46 14.79
C MET A 59 22.69 -1.96 15.03
N ASP A 60 23.55 -2.77 14.44
CA ASP A 60 23.56 -4.20 14.73
C ASP A 60 24.57 -4.40 15.86
N GLU A 61 24.08 -4.63 17.07
CA GLU A 61 24.92 -4.73 18.24
C GLU A 61 25.85 -5.93 18.20
N ARG A 62 25.43 -7.00 17.54
CA ARG A 62 26.29 -8.18 17.42
C ARG A 62 27.53 -7.90 16.58
N ARG A 63 27.36 -7.14 15.50
CA ARG A 63 28.45 -6.82 14.58
C ARG A 63 29.12 -5.52 14.89
N GLY A 64 28.49 -4.70 15.72
CA GLY A 64 29.02 -3.38 16.04
C GLY A 64 29.03 -2.43 14.87
N MET A 65 28.10 -2.60 13.92
CA MET A 65 28.07 -1.78 12.72
C MET A 65 26.63 -1.42 12.34
N LEU A 66 26.49 -0.37 11.53
CA LEU A 66 25.19 0.02 11.01
C LEU A 66 24.79 -0.92 9.88
N VAL A 67 23.53 -1.32 9.89
CA VAL A 67 22.94 -2.15 8.83
C VAL A 67 21.63 -1.53 8.41
N GLU A 68 21.15 -1.92 7.24
CA GLU A 68 19.86 -1.42 6.75
C GLU A 68 18.74 -1.82 7.70
N ASN A 69 17.84 -0.89 7.98
CA ASN A 69 16.62 -1.21 8.72
C ASN A 69 15.76 -2.11 7.82
N ARG A 70 15.53 -3.34 8.26
CA ARG A 70 14.81 -4.31 7.48
C ARG A 70 13.41 -3.84 7.07
N SER A 71 12.83 -2.91 7.85
CA SER A 71 11.52 -2.36 7.50
C SER A 71 11.51 -1.65 6.16
N VAL A 72 12.67 -1.15 5.69
CA VAL A 72 12.77 -0.51 4.38
C VAL A 72 12.46 -1.50 3.26
N SER A 73 13.13 -2.67 3.25
CA SER A 73 12.88 -3.66 2.23
C SER A 73 11.53 -4.33 2.38
N LEU A 74 11.07 -4.54 3.61
CA LEU A 74 9.74 -5.11 3.84
C LEU A 74 8.65 -4.17 3.33
N ALA A 75 8.81 -2.85 3.54
CA ALA A 75 7.84 -1.88 3.04
C ALA A 75 7.78 -1.92 1.52
N THR A 76 8.91 -2.08 0.85
CA THR A 76 8.95 -2.21 -0.60
C THR A 76 8.20 -3.46 -1.08
N GLN A 77 8.42 -4.58 -0.39
CA GLN A 77 7.72 -5.82 -0.74
C GLN A 77 6.22 -5.71 -0.56
N VAL A 78 5.79 -5.11 0.56
CA VAL A 78 4.37 -4.91 0.82
C VAL A 78 3.75 -4.01 -0.24
N SER A 79 4.44 -2.93 -0.62
CA SER A 79 3.95 -2.03 -1.67
C SER A 79 3.75 -2.77 -3.00
N LYS A 80 4.67 -3.66 -3.35
CA LYS A 80 4.55 -4.43 -4.59
C LYS A 80 3.35 -5.37 -4.53
N GLN A 81 3.13 -6.02 -3.39
CA GLN A 81 1.97 -6.89 -3.21
C GLN A 81 0.67 -6.10 -3.31
N MET A 82 0.63 -4.91 -2.70
CA MET A 82 -0.56 -4.05 -2.78
C MET A 82 -0.85 -3.66 -4.22
N LEU A 83 0.18 -3.31 -4.99
CA LEU A 83 0.00 -2.96 -6.38
C LEU A 83 -0.54 -4.15 -7.18
N SER A 84 -0.05 -5.35 -6.89
CA SER A 84 -0.51 -6.56 -7.55
C SER A 84 -2.00 -6.79 -7.31
N ILE A 85 -2.46 -6.65 -6.07
CA ILE A 85 -3.88 -6.80 -5.74
C ILE A 85 -4.69 -5.69 -6.40
N TYR A 86 -4.20 -4.46 -6.33
CA TYR A 86 -4.86 -3.30 -6.93
C TYR A 86 -5.09 -3.54 -8.42
N THR A 87 -4.08 -4.02 -9.13
CA THR A 87 -4.18 -4.31 -10.54
C THR A 87 -5.13 -5.48 -10.80
N ALA A 88 -5.07 -6.52 -9.96
CA ALA A 88 -5.94 -7.68 -10.10
C ALA A 88 -7.42 -7.31 -9.91
N LEU A 89 -7.71 -6.31 -9.10
CA LEU A 89 -9.06 -5.80 -8.92
C LEU A 89 -9.53 -4.93 -10.08
N GLY A 90 -8.67 -4.69 -11.06
CA GLY A 90 -9.03 -3.91 -12.22
C GLY A 90 -8.80 -2.41 -12.08
N PHE A 91 -8.22 -1.97 -10.99
CA PHE A 91 -7.84 -0.57 -10.87
C PHE A 91 -6.56 -0.34 -11.66
N VAL A 92 -6.49 0.75 -12.38
CA VAL A 92 -5.35 1.06 -13.22
C VAL A 92 -4.59 2.23 -12.61
N PRO A 93 -3.28 2.12 -12.44
CA PRO A 93 -2.49 3.26 -11.96
C PRO A 93 -2.68 4.45 -12.86
N GLN A 94 -2.82 5.63 -12.27
CA GLN A 94 -3.10 6.84 -13.02
C GLN A 94 -1.95 7.29 -13.90
N ASN A 95 -0.76 6.96 -13.53
CA ASN A 95 0.32 7.31 -14.38
C ASN A 95 0.37 6.51 -15.56
N GLY A 96 0.20 6.87 -16.46
CA GLY A 96 0.19 6.14 -17.55
C GLY A 96 -1.03 6.11 -18.23
N LYS A 97 -1.68 6.76 -18.11
CA LYS A 97 -2.69 6.62 -18.94
C LYS A 97 -3.39 7.70 -19.54
N GLY A 98 -3.21 7.80 -19.59
CA GLY A 98 -3.45 8.60 -19.75
C GLY A 98 -3.77 9.31 -19.70
N ARG A 99 -3.65 9.73 -19.60
CA ARG A 99 -3.50 10.56 -19.30
C ARG A 99 -2.98 11.12 -19.80
N PRO A 100 -2.79 11.15 -20.27
CA PRO A 100 -2.02 11.60 -20.34
C PRO A 100 -1.29 12.12 -20.17
N CYS A 101 -0.90 12.20 -20.43
CA CYS A 101 0.12 12.57 -20.02
C CYS A 101 0.45 13.19 -19.66
N GLY A 102 0.40 13.23 -19.56
CA GLY A 102 1.01 13.62 -18.98
C GLY A 102 1.42 13.61 -18.47
N ILE A 103 1.43 13.89 -18.61
CA ILE A 103 2.11 14.03 -18.11
C ILE A 103 2.59 13.73 -17.85
N ASP A 104 2.40 13.57 -18.05
CA ASP A 104 3.01 13.48 -17.89
C ASP A 104 3.27 13.01 -17.94
N ASP A 105 2.82 12.78 -18.41
CA ASP A 105 3.18 12.68 -18.55
C ASP A 105 3.46 12.38 -18.58
N CYS A 106 3.19 12.34 -19.18
CA CYS A 106 3.63 12.38 -19.19
C CYS A 106 4.13 12.29 -18.81
N ASP A 107 4.11 12.33 -19.03
CA ASP A 107 4.73 12.43 -18.63
C ASP A 107 5.18 12.34 -18.05
N LEU A 108 5.04 12.17 -18.41
CA LEU A 108 5.46 12.28 -17.93
C LEU A 108 5.68 12.52 -17.58
#